data_e2f352650249cbd06f8da0ec8c72a347
#
_entry.id   e2f352650249cbd06f8da0ec8c72a347
#
_cell.length_a   1.000
_cell.length_b   1.000
_cell.length_c   1.000
_cell.angle_alpha   90.00
_cell.angle_beta   90.00
_cell.angle_gamma   90.00
#
_symmetry.space_group_name_H-M   'P 1'
#
loop_
_entity.id
_entity.type
_entity.pdbx_description
1 polymer ?
#
loop_
_entity_poly.entity_id
_entity_poly.type
_entity_poly.pdbx_seq_one_letter_code
_entity_poly.pdbx_strand_id
1 'polypeptide(L)'
;MSTQNSTPTMKVVIVAKTRQGGGACVGGLTFTGRSVRLLHPNPDDDQAPNREYEVGDVWEITWQPSAERPLPHSEDVTVLDKRRLAPIDDLLTFVHYHLSPPIGGIEALYDGLLQTTKKGALYIAERTGVPAYSTTFWVADQPLTREVGSKRLYYRYPTEDGGHTLTFVGFQEPLEEIPAGTLLRVSLAHWWRPKEIPEGELRCYVQLSGWILPGAVESFYSDEWVHSQPAESAPEAHQSLPSIPPPPAVSLPPSLDSARVLLKQVFGYDDFRPLQAEVMGNVLGRRDTLAIMPTGSGKSLCYQIPGLIFPGLTVVVSPLISLMQDQVEALRDSDVAAAYLNSSLARHEYDFVVEQVRHGRVKLLYVAPETLLLPATLSLLDACQVDCLTIDEAHCISQWGHDFRPEY
;
A
#
# COMPACT_ATOMS: atom_id res chain seq x y z
N MET A 1 1.61 -31.58 27.25
CA MET A 1 1.44 -30.11 27.21
C MET A 1 0.90 -29.78 25.85
N SER A 2 -0.39 -29.52 25.76
CA SER A 2 -1.08 -29.23 24.49
C SER A 2 -0.72 -27.83 24.09
N THR A 3 0.02 -27.66 22.99
CA THR A 3 0.17 -26.40 22.30
C THR A 3 -1.20 -25.99 21.79
N GLN A 4 -1.84 -25.03 22.42
CA GLN A 4 -3.01 -24.34 21.88
C GLN A 4 -2.53 -23.61 20.60
N ASN A 5 -2.86 -24.17 19.44
CA ASN A 5 -2.77 -23.45 18.16
C ASN A 5 -3.79 -22.29 18.26
N SER A 6 -3.32 -21.09 18.60
CA SER A 6 -4.14 -19.89 18.49
C SER A 6 -4.44 -19.67 17.02
N THR A 7 -5.72 -19.63 16.66
CA THR A 7 -6.16 -19.32 15.30
C THR A 7 -5.69 -17.92 14.92
N PRO A 8 -5.06 -17.72 13.75
CA PRO A 8 -4.48 -16.43 13.39
C PRO A 8 -5.56 -15.38 13.19
N THR A 9 -5.25 -14.15 13.60
CA THR A 9 -6.07 -12.96 13.38
C THR A 9 -5.41 -12.04 12.36
N MET A 10 -6.20 -11.28 11.60
CA MET A 10 -5.71 -10.23 10.70
C MET A 10 -6.72 -9.10 10.59
N LYS A 11 -6.24 -7.88 10.27
CA LYS A 11 -7.09 -6.75 9.90
C LYS A 11 -7.22 -6.69 8.38
N VAL A 12 -8.45 -6.46 7.92
CA VAL A 12 -8.80 -6.44 6.51
C VAL A 12 -9.68 -5.23 6.22
N VAL A 13 -9.33 -4.46 5.20
CA VAL A 13 -10.18 -3.42 4.62
C VAL A 13 -11.01 -4.03 3.52
N ILE A 14 -12.32 -3.83 3.54
CA ILE A 14 -13.21 -4.30 2.49
C ILE A 14 -13.05 -3.41 1.26
N VAL A 15 -12.59 -3.98 0.16
CA VAL A 15 -12.29 -3.24 -1.07
C VAL A 15 -13.24 -3.56 -2.22
N ALA A 16 -14.05 -4.60 -2.08
CA ALA A 16 -15.11 -4.92 -3.05
C ALA A 16 -16.18 -5.81 -2.44
N LYS A 17 -17.38 -5.64 -2.98
CA LYS A 17 -18.55 -6.46 -2.72
C LYS A 17 -19.20 -6.78 -4.08
N THR A 18 -19.36 -8.04 -4.41
CA THR A 18 -19.86 -8.48 -5.72
C THR A 18 -21.00 -9.46 -5.57
N ARG A 19 -21.90 -9.47 -6.54
CA ARG A 19 -23.08 -10.35 -6.55
C ARG A 19 -22.68 -11.78 -6.87
N GLN A 20 -23.05 -12.71 -6.00
CA GLN A 20 -22.84 -14.14 -6.20
C GLN A 20 -24.05 -14.93 -5.71
N GLY A 21 -24.82 -15.54 -6.64
CA GLY A 21 -26.03 -16.27 -6.27
C GLY A 21 -27.01 -15.42 -5.46
N GLY A 22 -27.45 -15.91 -4.29
CA GLY A 22 -28.28 -15.17 -3.34
C GLY A 22 -27.54 -14.29 -2.35
N GLY A 23 -26.20 -14.30 -2.34
CA GLY A 23 -25.34 -13.61 -1.38
C GLY A 23 -24.36 -12.62 -2.02
N ALA A 24 -23.36 -12.22 -1.23
CA ALA A 24 -22.26 -11.35 -1.65
C ALA A 24 -20.91 -12.08 -1.51
N CYS A 25 -20.09 -11.98 -2.55
CA CYS A 25 -18.67 -12.28 -2.46
C CYS A 25 -17.93 -11.00 -2.03
N VAL A 26 -17.10 -11.11 -1.00
CA VAL A 26 -16.41 -9.97 -0.39
C VAL A 26 -14.92 -10.10 -0.60
N GLY A 27 -14.34 -9.08 -1.23
CA GLY A 27 -12.91 -8.93 -1.38
C GLY A 27 -12.35 -7.95 -0.36
N GLY A 28 -11.28 -8.33 0.27
CA GLY A 28 -10.55 -7.52 1.23
C GLY A 28 -9.09 -7.32 0.84
N LEU A 29 -8.48 -6.29 1.41
CA LEU A 29 -7.06 -6.01 1.34
C LEU A 29 -6.53 -5.89 2.76
N THR A 30 -5.50 -6.66 3.08
CA THR A 30 -4.85 -6.57 4.40
C THR A 30 -3.94 -5.36 4.47
N PHE A 31 -3.56 -4.95 5.68
CA PHE A 31 -2.56 -3.89 5.92
C PHE A 31 -1.13 -4.31 5.51
N THR A 32 -0.93 -5.51 5.03
CA THR A 32 0.33 -5.99 4.43
C THR A 32 0.26 -6.11 2.92
N GLY A 33 -0.78 -5.54 2.26
CA GLY A 33 -0.93 -5.56 0.80
C GLY A 33 -1.42 -6.90 0.23
N ARG A 34 -1.85 -7.86 1.07
CA ARG A 34 -2.36 -9.14 0.61
C ARG A 34 -3.85 -9.04 0.29
N SER A 35 -4.24 -9.36 -0.94
CA SER A 35 -5.64 -9.57 -1.30
C SER A 35 -6.19 -10.84 -0.65
N VAL A 36 -7.41 -10.76 -0.15
CA VAL A 36 -8.14 -11.89 0.42
C VAL A 36 -9.59 -11.89 -0.07
N ARG A 37 -10.17 -13.07 -0.22
CA ARG A 37 -11.60 -13.27 -0.44
C ARG A 37 -12.20 -13.95 0.78
N LEU A 38 -13.16 -13.26 1.42
CA LEU A 38 -13.75 -13.69 2.67
C LEU A 38 -14.89 -14.69 2.40
N LEU A 39 -14.68 -15.93 2.82
CA LEU A 39 -15.66 -17.00 2.70
C LEU A 39 -16.35 -17.25 4.04
N HIS A 40 -17.65 -17.49 4.00
CA HIS A 40 -18.41 -17.93 5.17
C HIS A 40 -18.03 -19.38 5.52
N PRO A 41 -17.94 -19.76 6.81
CA PRO A 41 -17.58 -21.12 7.22
C PRO A 41 -18.63 -22.15 6.82
N ASN A 42 -19.87 -21.73 6.62
CA ASN A 42 -20.97 -22.58 6.15
C ASN A 42 -21.53 -22.00 4.84
N PRO A 43 -21.10 -22.48 3.66
CA PRO A 43 -21.55 -21.95 2.37
C PRO A 43 -23.04 -22.19 2.05
N ASP A 44 -23.68 -23.13 2.76
CA ASP A 44 -25.08 -23.51 2.57
C ASP A 44 -26.03 -22.74 3.52
N ASP A 45 -25.52 -21.78 4.30
CA ASP A 45 -26.34 -20.96 5.16
C ASP A 45 -27.10 -19.91 4.35
N ASP A 46 -28.41 -20.16 4.15
CA ASP A 46 -29.35 -19.35 3.36
C ASP A 46 -29.58 -17.92 3.91
N GLN A 47 -29.00 -17.56 5.05
CA GLN A 47 -29.10 -16.22 5.65
C GLN A 47 -28.13 -15.23 5.00
N ALA A 48 -28.14 -15.16 3.67
CA ALA A 48 -27.46 -14.15 2.86
C ALA A 48 -26.08 -13.73 3.42
N PRO A 49 -25.07 -14.64 3.37
CA PRO A 49 -23.77 -14.43 3.96
C PRO A 49 -23.12 -13.16 3.39
N ASN A 50 -22.37 -12.48 4.25
CA ASN A 50 -21.56 -11.32 3.88
C ASN A 50 -22.33 -10.03 3.53
N ARG A 51 -23.61 -9.88 3.89
CA ARG A 51 -24.37 -8.63 3.64
C ARG A 51 -23.92 -7.47 4.51
N GLU A 52 -23.41 -7.74 5.69
CA GLU A 52 -22.97 -6.75 6.69
C GLU A 52 -21.68 -6.02 6.32
N TYR A 53 -20.88 -6.58 5.41
CA TYR A 53 -19.65 -5.91 4.97
C TYR A 53 -19.99 -4.76 4.02
N GLU A 54 -19.37 -3.61 4.25
CA GLU A 54 -19.43 -2.46 3.34
C GLU A 54 -18.04 -2.09 2.85
N VAL A 55 -17.93 -1.59 1.62
CA VAL A 55 -16.65 -1.16 1.04
C VAL A 55 -16.13 0.04 1.84
N GLY A 56 -14.87 0.01 2.24
CA GLY A 56 -14.24 0.96 3.14
C GLY A 56 -14.24 0.53 4.62
N ASP A 57 -15.03 -0.47 5.00
CA ASP A 57 -15.01 -0.99 6.37
C ASP A 57 -13.68 -1.69 6.68
N VAL A 58 -13.21 -1.52 7.92
CA VAL A 58 -12.11 -2.30 8.47
C VAL A 58 -12.67 -3.37 9.42
N TRP A 59 -12.24 -4.60 9.21
CA TRP A 59 -12.61 -5.72 10.04
C TRP A 59 -11.38 -6.42 10.60
N GLU A 60 -11.42 -6.77 11.87
CA GLU A 60 -10.51 -7.74 12.46
C GLU A 60 -11.16 -9.11 12.38
N ILE A 61 -10.51 -10.05 11.74
CA ILE A 61 -11.04 -11.39 11.50
C ILE A 61 -10.11 -12.45 12.06
N THR A 62 -10.71 -13.48 12.65
CA THR A 62 -10.07 -14.77 12.94
C THR A 62 -10.34 -15.67 11.75
N TRP A 63 -9.32 -16.28 11.19
CA TRP A 63 -9.44 -16.95 9.90
C TRP A 63 -8.64 -18.25 9.83
N GLN A 64 -8.98 -19.06 8.85
CA GLN A 64 -8.19 -20.21 8.42
C GLN A 64 -8.09 -20.25 6.88
N PRO A 65 -7.04 -20.86 6.33
CA PRO A 65 -6.97 -21.12 4.91
C PRO A 65 -8.18 -21.92 4.44
N SER A 66 -8.76 -21.57 3.29
CA SER A 66 -9.76 -22.43 2.65
C SER A 66 -9.15 -23.77 2.28
N ALA A 67 -9.91 -24.85 2.45
CA ALA A 67 -9.45 -26.23 2.15
C ALA A 67 -9.17 -26.43 0.66
N GLU A 68 -9.91 -25.75 -0.20
CA GLU A 68 -9.76 -25.79 -1.66
C GLU A 68 -9.30 -24.41 -2.15
N ARG A 69 -8.11 -24.37 -2.75
CA ARG A 69 -7.53 -23.17 -3.36
C ARG A 69 -7.00 -23.46 -4.75
N PRO A 70 -7.85 -23.85 -5.69
CA PRO A 70 -7.42 -24.03 -7.06
C PRO A 70 -6.99 -22.67 -7.64
N LEU A 71 -5.83 -22.59 -8.29
CA LEU A 71 -5.48 -21.40 -9.05
C LEU A 71 -6.58 -21.05 -10.05
N PRO A 72 -6.84 -19.78 -10.28
CA PRO A 72 -6.18 -18.58 -9.74
C PRO A 72 -6.72 -18.10 -8.38
N HIS A 73 -7.65 -18.79 -7.74
CA HIS A 73 -8.36 -18.37 -6.53
C HIS A 73 -7.58 -18.68 -5.23
N SER A 74 -6.33 -18.25 -5.18
CA SER A 74 -5.42 -18.51 -4.04
C SER A 74 -5.70 -17.61 -2.82
N GLU A 75 -6.51 -16.57 -2.98
CA GLU A 75 -6.81 -15.54 -1.97
C GLU A 75 -7.88 -15.97 -0.94
N ASP A 76 -8.52 -17.12 -1.14
CA ASP A 76 -9.65 -17.57 -0.33
C ASP A 76 -9.26 -17.86 1.12
N VAL A 77 -9.99 -17.25 2.05
CA VAL A 77 -9.87 -17.46 3.49
C VAL A 77 -11.26 -17.67 4.10
N THR A 78 -11.39 -18.67 4.97
CA THR A 78 -12.62 -18.91 5.72
C THR A 78 -12.58 -18.07 7.01
N VAL A 79 -13.57 -17.21 7.20
CA VAL A 79 -13.73 -16.36 8.37
C VAL A 79 -14.41 -17.15 9.49
N LEU A 80 -13.75 -17.31 10.62
CA LEU A 80 -14.26 -18.05 11.78
C LEU A 80 -14.94 -17.12 12.79
N ASP A 81 -14.38 -15.93 12.98
CA ASP A 81 -14.90 -14.88 13.83
C ASP A 81 -14.53 -13.51 13.26
N LYS A 82 -15.29 -12.46 13.58
CA LYS A 82 -15.08 -11.13 13.03
C LYS A 82 -15.58 -10.04 13.96
N ARG A 83 -14.86 -8.90 13.92
CA ARG A 83 -15.21 -7.69 14.64
C ARG A 83 -15.02 -6.47 13.73
N ARG A 84 -16.07 -5.69 13.54
CA ARG A 84 -15.99 -4.42 12.79
C ARG A 84 -15.21 -3.40 13.61
N LEU A 85 -14.29 -2.72 12.95
CA LEU A 85 -13.54 -1.57 13.45
C LEU A 85 -14.06 -0.28 12.81
N ALA A 86 -13.38 0.85 13.05
CA ALA A 86 -13.69 2.08 12.32
C ALA A 86 -13.44 1.90 10.82
N PRO A 87 -14.27 2.49 9.92
CA PRO A 87 -14.01 2.48 8.50
C PRO A 87 -12.72 3.25 8.18
N ILE A 88 -12.17 3.01 7.00
CA ILE A 88 -11.05 3.78 6.49
C ILE A 88 -11.57 5.06 5.81
N ASP A 89 -10.90 6.18 6.05
CA ASP A 89 -11.36 7.48 5.53
C ASP A 89 -11.07 7.64 4.04
N ASP A 90 -9.95 7.08 3.56
CA ASP A 90 -9.52 7.16 2.16
C ASP A 90 -9.10 5.79 1.62
N LEU A 91 -10.05 5.14 0.96
CA LEU A 91 -9.84 3.83 0.37
C LEU A 91 -8.91 3.89 -0.85
N LEU A 92 -8.94 4.98 -1.63
CA LEU A 92 -8.09 5.15 -2.81
C LEU A 92 -6.63 5.17 -2.41
N THR A 93 -6.28 6.06 -1.48
CA THR A 93 -4.93 6.15 -0.92
C THR A 93 -4.50 4.83 -0.27
N PHE A 94 -5.39 4.16 0.48
CA PHE A 94 -5.08 2.87 1.08
C PHE A 94 -4.71 1.81 0.04
N VAL A 95 -5.46 1.71 -1.06
CA VAL A 95 -5.18 0.73 -2.12
C VAL A 95 -3.88 1.07 -2.84
N HIS A 96 -3.68 2.32 -3.24
CA HIS A 96 -2.44 2.75 -3.89
C HIS A 96 -1.22 2.56 -2.99
N TYR A 97 -1.42 2.75 -1.68
CA TYR A 97 -0.37 2.58 -0.69
C TYR A 97 0.09 1.11 -0.55
N HIS A 98 -0.86 0.18 -0.50
CA HIS A 98 -0.56 -1.24 -0.25
C HIS A 98 -0.34 -2.05 -1.54
N LEU A 99 -0.77 -1.52 -2.67
CA LEU A 99 -0.62 -2.14 -3.99
C LEU A 99 -0.14 -1.08 -4.98
N SER A 100 0.63 -1.51 -5.96
CA SER A 100 0.96 -0.67 -7.12
C SER A 100 0.11 -1.12 -8.32
N PRO A 101 -1.14 -0.63 -8.42
CA PRO A 101 -1.99 -1.04 -9.52
C PRO A 101 -1.34 -0.69 -10.87
N PRO A 102 -1.27 -1.62 -11.83
CA PRO A 102 -0.77 -1.30 -13.16
C PRO A 102 -1.61 -0.19 -13.78
N ILE A 103 -0.94 0.76 -14.43
CA ILE A 103 -1.54 1.86 -15.18
C ILE A 103 -1.35 1.58 -16.66
N GLY A 104 -2.40 1.73 -17.46
CA GLY A 104 -2.32 1.52 -18.90
C GLY A 104 -3.48 0.73 -19.46
N GLY A 105 -3.21 0.08 -20.60
CA GLY A 105 -4.18 -0.71 -21.33
C GLY A 105 -4.54 -2.03 -20.63
N ILE A 106 -5.50 -2.71 -21.19
CA ILE A 106 -6.03 -3.97 -20.66
C ILE A 106 -5.01 -5.13 -20.68
N GLU A 107 -3.99 -5.01 -21.50
CA GLU A 107 -2.85 -5.95 -21.61
C GLU A 107 -1.97 -5.96 -20.35
N ALA A 108 -2.06 -4.93 -19.51
CA ALA A 108 -1.38 -4.88 -18.21
C ALA A 108 -1.98 -5.84 -17.18
N LEU A 109 -3.14 -6.45 -17.46
CA LEU A 109 -3.82 -7.38 -16.57
C LEU A 109 -3.33 -8.80 -16.74
N TYR A 110 -3.24 -9.53 -15.62
CA TYR A 110 -3.01 -10.98 -15.56
C TYR A 110 -1.80 -11.46 -16.35
N ASP A 111 -0.69 -10.73 -16.28
CA ASP A 111 0.62 -11.11 -16.81
C ASP A 111 0.62 -11.45 -18.32
N GLY A 112 -0.26 -10.81 -19.09
CA GLY A 112 -0.42 -11.04 -20.53
C GLY A 112 -1.11 -12.36 -20.90
N LEU A 113 -1.73 -13.06 -19.94
CA LEU A 113 -2.47 -14.32 -20.16
C LEU A 113 -3.88 -14.12 -20.71
N LEU A 114 -4.34 -12.88 -20.86
CA LEU A 114 -5.68 -12.58 -21.33
C LEU A 114 -5.91 -13.02 -22.78
N GLN A 115 -7.07 -13.59 -22.99
CA GLN A 115 -7.59 -13.94 -24.30
C GLN A 115 -8.95 -13.27 -24.53
N THR A 116 -9.32 -13.10 -25.80
CA THR A 116 -10.56 -12.44 -26.18
C THR A 116 -11.45 -13.38 -26.97
N THR A 117 -12.74 -13.40 -26.63
CA THR A 117 -13.74 -14.07 -27.45
C THR A 117 -14.09 -13.23 -28.69
N LYS A 118 -14.71 -13.84 -29.72
CA LYS A 118 -15.19 -13.11 -30.91
C LYS A 118 -16.14 -11.94 -30.61
N LYS A 119 -16.72 -11.89 -29.40
CA LYS A 119 -17.62 -10.83 -28.94
C LYS A 119 -16.93 -9.81 -28.00
N GLY A 120 -15.62 -9.87 -27.89
CA GLY A 120 -14.84 -8.95 -27.08
C GLY A 120 -14.75 -9.31 -25.57
N ALA A 121 -15.36 -10.38 -25.08
CA ALA A 121 -15.25 -10.76 -23.67
C ALA A 121 -13.86 -11.34 -23.37
N LEU A 122 -13.25 -10.88 -22.27
CA LEU A 122 -11.93 -11.29 -21.82
C LEU A 122 -12.00 -12.52 -20.92
N TYR A 123 -11.03 -13.40 -21.07
CA TYR A 123 -10.92 -14.61 -20.25
C TYR A 123 -9.47 -15.12 -20.16
N ILE A 124 -9.22 -15.93 -19.15
CA ILE A 124 -8.03 -16.77 -19.01
C ILE A 124 -8.43 -18.19 -19.37
N ALA A 125 -7.62 -18.88 -20.18
CA ALA A 125 -7.82 -20.28 -20.52
C ALA A 125 -6.83 -21.17 -19.76
N GLU A 126 -7.29 -22.32 -19.23
CA GLU A 126 -6.45 -23.26 -18.49
C GLU A 126 -5.19 -23.68 -19.27
N ARG A 127 -5.31 -23.79 -20.59
CA ARG A 127 -4.20 -24.25 -21.46
C ARG A 127 -3.12 -23.22 -21.72
N THR A 128 -3.42 -21.94 -21.55
CA THR A 128 -2.48 -20.84 -21.84
C THR A 128 -1.70 -20.35 -20.64
N GLY A 129 -2.02 -20.88 -19.49
CA GLY A 129 -1.43 -20.52 -18.21
C GLY A 129 -2.48 -20.02 -17.25
N VAL A 130 -2.18 -20.10 -15.97
CA VAL A 130 -3.07 -19.68 -14.88
C VAL A 130 -2.31 -18.71 -14.00
N PRO A 131 -2.81 -17.47 -13.81
CA PRO A 131 -2.15 -16.52 -12.95
C PRO A 131 -2.20 -16.98 -11.48
N ALA A 132 -1.29 -16.48 -10.66
CA ALA A 132 -1.21 -16.82 -9.25
C ALA A 132 -2.32 -16.16 -8.40
N TYR A 133 -3.09 -15.24 -8.99
CA TYR A 133 -4.12 -14.43 -8.32
C TYR A 133 -5.38 -14.31 -9.17
N SER A 134 -6.53 -14.21 -8.54
CA SER A 134 -7.82 -14.04 -9.24
C SER A 134 -8.33 -12.60 -9.19
N THR A 135 -7.79 -11.76 -8.35
CA THR A 135 -8.24 -10.38 -8.16
C THR A 135 -7.08 -9.41 -8.21
N THR A 136 -7.26 -8.30 -8.91
CA THR A 136 -6.27 -7.23 -8.98
C THR A 136 -6.93 -5.86 -9.08
N PHE A 137 -6.16 -4.80 -8.85
CA PHE A 137 -6.53 -3.44 -9.17
C PHE A 137 -5.83 -3.00 -10.46
N TRP A 138 -6.44 -2.05 -11.16
CA TRP A 138 -5.96 -1.52 -12.43
C TRP A 138 -6.42 -0.09 -12.62
N VAL A 139 -5.53 0.79 -13.06
CA VAL A 139 -5.85 2.16 -13.46
C VAL A 139 -5.93 2.19 -14.98
N ALA A 140 -7.15 2.28 -15.50
CA ALA A 140 -7.38 2.27 -16.94
C ALA A 140 -6.95 3.58 -17.59
N ASP A 141 -6.19 3.50 -18.66
CA ASP A 141 -5.75 4.66 -19.47
C ASP A 141 -6.82 5.20 -20.42
N GLN A 142 -7.91 4.46 -20.63
CA GLN A 142 -9.06 4.83 -21.44
C GLN A 142 -10.35 4.76 -20.60
N PRO A 143 -11.38 5.57 -20.94
CA PRO A 143 -12.68 5.46 -20.28
C PRO A 143 -13.38 4.15 -20.62
N LEU A 144 -14.17 3.64 -19.69
CA LEU A 144 -15.00 2.46 -19.94
C LEU A 144 -16.47 2.87 -20.06
N THR A 145 -17.09 2.56 -21.19
CA THR A 145 -18.49 2.92 -21.48
C THR A 145 -19.44 1.79 -21.10
N ARG A 146 -20.56 2.15 -20.46
CA ARG A 146 -21.60 1.21 -20.06
C ARG A 146 -22.35 0.63 -21.25
N GLU A 147 -22.54 -0.68 -21.24
CA GLU A 147 -23.39 -1.41 -22.20
C GLU A 147 -24.40 -2.28 -21.46
N VAL A 148 -25.64 -2.18 -21.84
CA VAL A 148 -26.73 -2.97 -21.26
C VAL A 148 -27.04 -4.16 -22.17
N GLY A 149 -26.70 -5.36 -21.71
CA GLY A 149 -27.10 -6.60 -22.37
C GLY A 149 -28.48 -7.07 -21.89
N SER A 150 -29.00 -8.11 -22.52
CA SER A 150 -30.36 -8.65 -22.21
C SER A 150 -30.48 -9.16 -20.76
N LYS A 151 -29.39 -9.56 -20.10
CA LYS A 151 -29.41 -10.17 -18.76
C LYS A 151 -28.34 -9.61 -17.82
N ARG A 152 -27.37 -8.87 -18.33
CA ARG A 152 -26.19 -8.40 -17.57
C ARG A 152 -25.78 -7.04 -18.04
N LEU A 153 -25.14 -6.30 -17.16
CA LEU A 153 -24.49 -5.02 -17.43
C LEU A 153 -23.02 -5.28 -17.73
N TYR A 154 -22.49 -4.60 -18.72
CA TYR A 154 -21.09 -4.66 -19.14
C TYR A 154 -20.49 -3.27 -19.16
N TYR A 155 -19.16 -3.23 -19.10
CA TYR A 155 -18.39 -2.05 -19.44
C TYR A 155 -17.46 -2.39 -20.59
N ARG A 156 -17.42 -1.52 -21.61
CA ARG A 156 -16.55 -1.67 -22.76
C ARG A 156 -15.33 -0.79 -22.60
N TYR A 157 -14.15 -1.42 -22.61
CA TYR A 157 -12.86 -0.76 -22.78
C TYR A 157 -12.57 -0.64 -24.27
N PRO A 158 -12.30 0.58 -24.82
CA PRO A 158 -12.13 0.79 -26.26
C PRO A 158 -10.76 0.24 -26.73
N THR A 159 -10.73 -0.33 -27.94
CA THR A 159 -9.52 -0.70 -28.66
C THR A 159 -9.74 -0.47 -30.16
N GLU A 160 -8.64 -0.43 -30.94
CA GLU A 160 -8.72 -0.29 -32.42
C GLU A 160 -9.60 -1.37 -33.09
N ASP A 161 -9.62 -2.58 -32.53
CA ASP A 161 -10.35 -3.73 -33.03
C ASP A 161 -11.80 -3.84 -32.53
N GLY A 162 -12.38 -2.78 -31.93
CA GLY A 162 -13.79 -2.75 -31.51
C GLY A 162 -14.05 -2.92 -30.01
N GLY A 163 -12.99 -3.08 -29.20
CA GLY A 163 -13.05 -3.02 -27.75
C GLY A 163 -13.35 -4.33 -27.01
N HIS A 164 -12.99 -4.32 -25.74
CA HIS A 164 -13.15 -5.45 -24.82
C HIS A 164 -14.27 -5.22 -23.81
N THR A 165 -14.97 -6.27 -23.42
CA THR A 165 -16.09 -6.17 -22.49
C THR A 165 -15.80 -6.88 -21.18
N LEU A 166 -16.08 -6.17 -20.07
CA LEU A 166 -16.02 -6.70 -18.71
C LEU A 166 -17.44 -6.77 -18.14
N THR A 167 -17.83 -7.93 -17.63
CA THR A 167 -19.14 -8.06 -16.94
C THR A 167 -19.09 -7.33 -15.61
N PHE A 168 -20.00 -6.39 -15.37
CA PHE A 168 -20.12 -5.74 -14.08
C PHE A 168 -20.85 -6.62 -13.07
N VAL A 169 -20.20 -6.84 -11.93
CA VAL A 169 -20.72 -7.69 -10.84
C VAL A 169 -20.81 -6.98 -9.49
N GLY A 170 -20.36 -5.72 -9.41
CA GLY A 170 -20.36 -4.93 -8.17
C GLY A 170 -21.75 -4.52 -7.71
N PHE A 171 -21.84 -4.00 -6.48
CA PHE A 171 -23.04 -3.42 -5.88
C PHE A 171 -23.14 -1.91 -6.06
N GLN A 172 -22.10 -1.26 -6.55
CA GLN A 172 -22.08 0.20 -6.79
C GLN A 172 -23.15 0.60 -7.82
N GLU A 173 -23.62 1.84 -7.72
CA GLU A 173 -24.51 2.42 -8.74
C GLU A 173 -23.76 2.50 -10.07
N PRO A 174 -24.30 1.92 -11.15
CA PRO A 174 -23.64 1.93 -12.44
C PRO A 174 -23.54 3.33 -13.06
N LEU A 175 -22.34 3.74 -13.43
CA LEU A 175 -22.08 4.96 -14.19
C LEU A 175 -22.32 4.73 -15.70
N GLU A 176 -22.69 5.77 -16.46
CA GLU A 176 -22.75 5.69 -17.92
C GLU A 176 -21.35 5.52 -18.53
N GLU A 177 -20.36 6.19 -17.92
CA GLU A 177 -18.97 6.11 -18.28
C GLU A 177 -18.11 6.14 -17.02
N ILE A 178 -17.12 5.26 -16.95
CA ILE A 178 -16.08 5.29 -15.93
C ILE A 178 -14.89 6.03 -16.56
N PRO A 179 -14.47 7.19 -16.05
CA PRO A 179 -13.38 8.00 -16.63
C PRO A 179 -12.04 7.25 -16.68
N ALA A 180 -11.20 7.59 -17.64
CA ALA A 180 -9.78 7.23 -17.62
C ALA A 180 -9.11 7.70 -16.31
N GLY A 181 -8.10 6.98 -15.86
CA GLY A 181 -7.42 7.26 -14.59
C GLY A 181 -8.18 6.76 -13.36
N THR A 182 -9.35 6.16 -13.53
CA THR A 182 -10.11 5.55 -12.42
C THR A 182 -9.46 4.26 -11.96
N LEU A 183 -9.32 4.07 -10.65
CA LEU A 183 -8.86 2.83 -10.05
C LEU A 183 -9.99 1.80 -10.11
N LEU A 184 -9.81 0.79 -10.93
CA LEU A 184 -10.74 -0.32 -11.13
C LEU A 184 -10.32 -1.55 -10.33
N ARG A 185 -11.26 -2.29 -9.78
CA ARG A 185 -11.03 -3.62 -9.26
C ARG A 185 -11.61 -4.66 -10.21
N VAL A 186 -10.75 -5.53 -10.71
CA VAL A 186 -11.13 -6.62 -11.60
C VAL A 186 -10.92 -7.97 -10.91
N SER A 187 -11.71 -8.96 -11.31
CA SER A 187 -11.64 -10.32 -10.78
C SER A 187 -11.88 -11.35 -11.87
N LEU A 188 -11.38 -12.55 -11.65
CA LEU A 188 -11.69 -13.73 -12.47
C LEU A 188 -12.87 -14.47 -11.88
N ALA A 189 -13.85 -14.81 -12.73
CA ALA A 189 -14.92 -15.74 -12.37
C ALA A 189 -14.35 -17.13 -12.08
N HIS A 190 -15.15 -17.99 -11.42
CA HIS A 190 -14.77 -19.39 -11.28
C HIS A 190 -14.63 -20.08 -12.64
N TRP A 191 -13.84 -21.12 -12.67
CA TRP A 191 -13.66 -21.96 -13.85
C TRP A 191 -15.00 -22.42 -14.40
N TRP A 192 -15.21 -22.19 -15.67
CA TRP A 192 -16.44 -22.56 -16.37
C TRP A 192 -16.14 -23.13 -17.75
N ARG A 193 -16.89 -24.16 -18.15
CA ARG A 193 -16.79 -24.74 -19.48
C ARG A 193 -17.99 -24.27 -20.31
N PRO A 194 -17.74 -23.60 -21.46
CA PRO A 194 -18.81 -23.19 -22.36
C PRO A 194 -19.59 -24.40 -22.90
N LYS A 195 -20.93 -24.38 -22.80
CA LYS A 195 -21.78 -25.49 -23.29
C LYS A 195 -21.66 -25.69 -24.79
N GLU A 196 -21.32 -24.66 -25.55
CA GLU A 196 -21.14 -24.64 -26.98
C GLU A 196 -19.85 -25.34 -27.44
N ILE A 197 -18.95 -25.65 -26.51
CA ILE A 197 -17.68 -26.34 -26.75
C ILE A 197 -17.56 -27.48 -25.73
N PRO A 198 -18.26 -28.63 -25.90
CA PRO A 198 -18.31 -29.69 -24.89
C PRO A 198 -16.94 -30.30 -24.53
N GLU A 199 -15.99 -30.34 -25.49
CA GLU A 199 -14.59 -30.74 -25.30
C GLU A 199 -13.68 -29.53 -25.13
N GLY A 200 -14.25 -28.34 -24.96
CA GLY A 200 -13.53 -27.09 -24.84
C GLY A 200 -12.78 -26.96 -23.51
N GLU A 201 -11.81 -26.07 -23.52
CA GLU A 201 -11.01 -25.71 -22.37
C GLU A 201 -11.86 -25.00 -21.30
N LEU A 202 -11.43 -25.11 -20.04
CA LEU A 202 -11.97 -24.32 -18.93
C LEU A 202 -11.53 -22.87 -19.09
N ARG A 203 -12.42 -21.95 -18.73
CA ARG A 203 -12.21 -20.49 -18.83
C ARG A 203 -12.63 -19.78 -17.55
N CYS A 204 -11.78 -18.83 -17.12
CA CYS A 204 -12.13 -17.82 -16.11
C CYS A 204 -12.37 -16.49 -16.82
N TYR A 205 -13.59 -15.97 -16.79
CA TYR A 205 -13.91 -14.69 -17.41
C TYR A 205 -13.58 -13.53 -16.50
N VAL A 206 -13.05 -12.44 -17.09
CA VAL A 206 -12.75 -11.20 -16.38
C VAL A 206 -14.06 -10.46 -16.06
N GLN A 207 -14.16 -9.98 -14.83
CA GLN A 207 -15.29 -9.26 -14.29
C GLN A 207 -14.84 -7.94 -13.69
N LEU A 208 -15.62 -6.88 -13.85
CA LEU A 208 -15.45 -5.61 -13.16
C LEU A 208 -16.18 -5.70 -11.81
N SER A 209 -15.41 -5.66 -10.73
CA SER A 209 -15.90 -5.82 -9.35
C SER A 209 -16.29 -4.50 -8.70
N GLY A 210 -15.72 -3.37 -9.18
CA GLY A 210 -15.99 -2.04 -8.66
C GLY A 210 -14.94 -1.03 -9.15
N TRP A 211 -15.09 0.20 -8.69
CA TRP A 211 -14.17 1.31 -8.99
C TRP A 211 -14.10 2.30 -7.83
N ILE A 212 -13.03 3.07 -7.81
CA ILE A 212 -12.83 4.23 -6.95
C ILE A 212 -12.47 5.39 -7.86
N LEU A 213 -13.33 6.41 -7.91
CA LEU A 213 -13.15 7.56 -8.82
C LEU A 213 -11.94 8.42 -8.39
N PRO A 214 -11.14 8.94 -9.36
CA PRO A 214 -10.21 10.01 -9.08
C PRO A 214 -11.03 11.26 -8.73
N GLY A 215 -10.74 11.96 -7.67
CA GLY A 215 -11.50 13.15 -7.27
C GLY A 215 -12.09 13.07 -5.87
N ALA A 216 -12.14 11.89 -5.26
CA ALA A 216 -12.26 11.82 -3.81
C ALA A 216 -11.02 12.38 -3.11
N VAL A 217 -9.91 12.58 -3.83
CA VAL A 217 -8.64 13.09 -3.31
C VAL A 217 -8.51 14.60 -3.46
N GLU A 218 -9.14 15.24 -4.47
CA GLU A 218 -9.05 16.71 -4.66
C GLU A 218 -9.73 17.52 -3.56
N SER A 219 -10.72 16.95 -2.85
CA SER A 219 -11.36 17.65 -1.73
C SER A 219 -10.51 17.71 -0.45
N PHE A 220 -9.42 16.92 -0.37
CA PHE A 220 -8.53 16.93 0.80
C PHE A 220 -7.40 17.96 0.70
N TYR A 221 -7.15 18.55 -0.47
CA TYR A 221 -6.04 19.48 -0.71
C TYR A 221 -6.46 20.87 -1.17
N SER A 222 -7.76 21.25 -1.09
CA SER A 222 -8.16 22.64 -1.33
C SER A 222 -7.88 23.50 -0.09
N ASP A 223 -7.20 24.63 -0.28
CA ASP A 223 -6.89 25.63 0.75
C ASP A 223 -8.12 26.14 1.54
N GLU A 224 -9.34 25.89 1.07
CA GLU A 224 -10.58 26.26 1.74
C GLU A 224 -10.87 25.44 3.01
N TRP A 225 -10.24 24.27 3.18
CA TRP A 225 -10.46 23.43 4.36
C TRP A 225 -9.74 23.92 5.62
N VAL A 226 -8.81 24.84 5.48
CA VAL A 226 -8.00 25.39 6.58
C VAL A 226 -8.80 26.39 7.46
N HIS A 227 -9.94 26.91 6.97
CA HIS A 227 -10.64 28.02 7.63
C HIS A 227 -12.10 27.79 8.05
N SER A 228 -12.66 26.58 7.89
CA SER A 228 -14.07 26.33 8.22
C SER A 228 -14.30 25.10 9.09
N GLN A 229 -13.96 25.19 10.39
CA GLN A 229 -14.56 24.33 11.41
C GLN A 229 -14.91 25.19 12.64
N PRO A 230 -16.19 25.22 13.07
CA PRO A 230 -16.54 25.74 14.39
C PRO A 230 -16.08 24.75 15.46
N ALA A 231 -15.55 25.29 16.55
CA ALA A 231 -15.17 24.53 17.73
C ALA A 231 -16.41 23.84 18.35
N GLU A 232 -16.57 22.55 18.15
CA GLU A 232 -17.44 21.71 18.93
C GLU A 232 -16.66 20.58 19.60
N SER A 233 -16.91 20.45 20.88
CA SER A 233 -16.25 19.60 21.85
C SER A 233 -16.23 18.12 21.46
N ALA A 234 -15.04 17.57 21.22
CA ALA A 234 -14.79 16.13 21.12
C ALA A 234 -14.63 15.52 22.54
N PRO A 235 -15.09 14.27 22.77
CA PRO A 235 -14.78 13.55 23.99
C PRO A 235 -13.29 13.17 24.00
N GLU A 236 -12.63 13.49 25.10
CA GLU A 236 -11.23 13.24 25.38
C GLU A 236 -10.92 11.72 25.37
N ALA A 237 -10.36 11.24 24.25
CA ALA A 237 -9.52 10.05 24.26
C ALA A 237 -8.07 10.54 24.14
N HIS A 238 -7.35 10.59 25.26
CA HIS A 238 -5.92 10.87 25.30
C HIS A 238 -5.15 9.77 24.56
N GLN A 239 -5.01 9.89 23.25
CA GLN A 239 -3.89 9.26 22.54
C GLN A 239 -2.70 10.20 22.68
N SER A 240 -1.68 9.77 23.45
CA SER A 240 -0.45 10.52 23.62
C SER A 240 0.24 10.71 22.27
N LEU A 241 0.51 11.97 21.89
CA LEU A 241 1.34 12.30 20.73
C LEU A 241 2.69 11.54 20.80
N PRO A 242 3.27 11.14 19.65
CA PRO A 242 4.53 10.43 19.64
C PRO A 242 5.62 11.26 20.33
N SER A 243 6.30 10.68 21.31
CA SER A 243 7.40 11.32 22.00
C SER A 243 8.62 11.35 21.07
N ILE A 244 9.05 12.55 20.67
CA ILE A 244 10.31 12.74 19.93
C ILE A 244 11.31 13.29 20.93
N PRO A 245 12.40 12.57 21.26
CA PRO A 245 13.42 13.08 22.16
C PRO A 245 14.09 14.33 21.56
N PRO A 246 14.59 15.26 22.38
CA PRO A 246 15.28 16.45 21.87
C PRO A 246 16.58 16.05 21.14
N PRO A 247 16.97 16.78 20.07
CA PRO A 247 18.23 16.52 19.41
C PRO A 247 19.42 16.74 20.36
N PRO A 248 20.50 15.98 20.21
CA PRO A 248 21.65 16.09 21.08
C PRO A 248 22.24 17.52 21.03
N ALA A 249 22.57 18.08 22.20
CA ALA A 249 23.06 19.45 22.35
C ALA A 249 24.52 19.64 21.87
N VAL A 250 25.22 18.56 21.50
CA VAL A 250 26.66 18.60 21.17
C VAL A 250 26.84 18.38 19.65
N SER A 251 27.37 19.41 18.99
CA SER A 251 27.84 19.29 17.60
C SER A 251 29.22 18.61 17.58
N LEU A 252 29.27 17.40 17.04
CA LEU A 252 30.52 16.70 16.79
C LEU A 252 31.10 17.11 15.43
N PRO A 253 32.44 17.19 15.29
CA PRO A 253 33.05 17.42 13.98
C PRO A 253 32.77 16.24 13.05
N PRO A 254 32.58 16.46 11.74
CA PRO A 254 32.30 15.39 10.77
C PRO A 254 33.58 14.54 10.53
N SER A 255 33.78 13.54 11.37
CA SER A 255 34.93 12.63 11.32
C SER A 255 34.51 11.20 11.66
N LEU A 256 35.33 10.23 11.23
CA LEU A 256 35.17 8.83 11.60
C LEU A 256 35.34 8.58 13.11
N ASP A 257 36.14 9.40 13.80
CA ASP A 257 36.27 9.28 15.23
C ASP A 257 34.99 9.69 15.95
N SER A 258 34.38 10.77 15.52
CA SER A 258 33.01 11.15 15.98
C SER A 258 32.00 10.08 15.69
N ALA A 259 32.05 9.44 14.52
CA ALA A 259 31.18 8.36 14.16
C ALA A 259 31.37 7.11 15.05
N ARG A 260 32.63 6.78 15.45
CA ARG A 260 32.89 5.70 16.42
C ARG A 260 32.35 6.01 17.81
N VAL A 261 32.46 7.25 18.26
CA VAL A 261 31.90 7.68 19.55
C VAL A 261 30.37 7.43 19.55
N LEU A 262 29.66 7.89 18.50
CA LEU A 262 28.21 7.71 18.39
C LEU A 262 27.82 6.23 18.20
N LEU A 263 28.60 5.47 17.43
CA LEU A 263 28.39 4.03 17.27
C LEU A 263 28.34 3.33 18.63
N LYS A 264 29.25 3.69 19.53
CA LYS A 264 29.31 3.11 20.87
C LYS A 264 28.23 3.67 21.80
N GLN A 265 28.06 4.99 21.83
CA GLN A 265 27.18 5.66 22.79
C GLN A 265 25.68 5.43 22.49
N VAL A 266 25.32 5.47 21.21
CA VAL A 266 23.92 5.39 20.78
C VAL A 266 23.52 3.95 20.43
N PHE A 267 24.38 3.22 19.73
CA PHE A 267 24.05 1.90 19.20
C PHE A 267 24.72 0.74 19.94
N GLY A 268 25.62 1.01 20.90
CA GLY A 268 26.25 0.00 21.74
C GLY A 268 27.32 -0.86 21.07
N TYR A 269 27.76 -0.54 19.85
CA TYR A 269 28.79 -1.29 19.13
C TYR A 269 30.17 -0.70 19.34
N ASP A 270 31.19 -1.55 19.51
CA ASP A 270 32.54 -1.14 19.76
C ASP A 270 33.34 -0.73 18.51
N ASP A 271 33.01 -1.31 17.33
CA ASP A 271 33.71 -0.99 16.08
C ASP A 271 32.76 -1.18 14.87
N PHE A 272 33.16 -0.61 13.73
CA PHE A 272 32.48 -0.71 12.46
C PHE A 272 32.58 -2.13 11.88
N ARG A 273 31.52 -2.58 11.23
CA ARG A 273 31.56 -3.75 10.37
C ARG A 273 32.29 -3.41 9.06
N PRO A 274 32.76 -4.42 8.30
CA PRO A 274 33.38 -4.20 6.98
C PRO A 274 32.52 -3.26 6.10
N LEU A 275 33.16 -2.37 5.37
CA LEU A 275 32.62 -1.33 4.49
C LEU A 275 31.92 -0.14 5.21
N GLN A 276 31.45 -0.28 6.44
CA GLN A 276 30.75 0.82 7.13
C GLN A 276 31.63 2.06 7.29
N ALA A 277 32.89 1.90 7.70
CA ALA A 277 33.81 3.02 7.86
C ALA A 277 34.10 3.77 6.55
N GLU A 278 34.22 3.03 5.45
CA GLU A 278 34.42 3.61 4.11
C GLU A 278 33.20 4.40 3.64
N VAL A 279 32.00 3.80 3.75
CA VAL A 279 30.75 4.46 3.39
C VAL A 279 30.54 5.72 4.26
N MET A 280 30.68 5.61 5.59
CA MET A 280 30.53 6.75 6.49
C MET A 280 31.55 7.84 6.21
N GLY A 281 32.80 7.47 5.90
CA GLY A 281 33.87 8.43 5.55
C GLY A 281 33.54 9.22 4.28
N ASN A 282 32.90 8.59 3.29
CA ASN A 282 32.44 9.27 2.09
C ASN A 282 31.26 10.20 2.39
N VAL A 283 30.25 9.73 3.12
CA VAL A 283 29.09 10.54 3.51
C VAL A 283 29.48 11.75 4.36
N LEU A 284 30.33 11.55 5.37
CA LEU A 284 30.87 12.66 6.21
C LEU A 284 31.69 13.64 5.40
N GLY A 285 32.40 13.15 4.37
CA GLY A 285 33.11 13.97 3.39
C GLY A 285 32.23 14.66 2.35
N ARG A 286 30.89 14.62 2.51
CA ARG A 286 29.93 15.21 1.60
C ARG A 286 30.05 14.69 0.17
N ARG A 287 30.33 13.38 0.00
CA ARG A 287 30.41 12.71 -1.30
C ARG A 287 29.21 11.83 -1.52
N ASP A 288 28.62 11.92 -2.71
CA ASP A 288 27.57 11.00 -3.14
C ASP A 288 28.10 9.56 -3.11
N THR A 289 27.34 8.68 -2.49
CA THR A 289 27.80 7.33 -2.18
C THR A 289 26.72 6.30 -2.47
N LEU A 290 27.05 5.35 -3.34
CA LEU A 290 26.24 4.14 -3.54
C LEU A 290 26.84 2.99 -2.75
N ALA A 291 26.11 2.47 -1.76
CA ALA A 291 26.55 1.37 -0.91
C ALA A 291 25.79 0.09 -1.22
N ILE A 292 26.47 -0.90 -1.78
CA ILE A 292 25.91 -2.25 -2.01
C ILE A 292 26.45 -3.17 -0.92
N MET A 293 25.58 -3.54 0.01
CA MET A 293 25.93 -4.31 1.19
C MET A 293 24.91 -5.43 1.43
N PRO A 294 25.31 -6.60 1.96
CA PRO A 294 24.39 -7.70 2.27
C PRO A 294 23.33 -7.30 3.29
N THR A 295 22.21 -8.00 3.30
CA THR A 295 21.18 -7.87 4.36
C THR A 295 21.80 -8.21 5.72
N GLY A 296 21.45 -7.45 6.76
CA GLY A 296 22.01 -7.64 8.10
C GLY A 296 23.44 -7.07 8.32
N SER A 297 24.05 -6.44 7.31
CA SER A 297 25.38 -5.83 7.42
C SER A 297 25.39 -4.51 8.18
N GLY A 298 24.24 -3.97 8.54
CA GLY A 298 24.12 -2.68 9.25
C GLY A 298 24.17 -1.47 8.30
N LYS A 299 23.56 -1.58 7.10
CA LYS A 299 23.43 -0.48 6.12
C LYS A 299 22.87 0.80 6.76
N SER A 300 21.83 0.66 7.57
CA SER A 300 21.14 1.81 8.18
C SER A 300 22.08 2.70 9.02
N LEU A 301 23.05 2.12 9.72
CA LEU A 301 24.05 2.87 10.47
C LEU A 301 24.90 3.79 9.59
N CYS A 302 25.08 3.44 8.31
CA CYS A 302 25.90 4.21 7.37
C CYS A 302 25.32 5.60 7.05
N TYR A 303 24.02 5.80 7.28
CA TYR A 303 23.38 7.11 7.15
C TYR A 303 22.84 7.66 8.48
N GLN A 304 22.46 6.78 9.41
CA GLN A 304 21.97 7.21 10.73
C GLN A 304 23.07 7.94 11.53
N ILE A 305 24.28 7.37 11.61
CA ILE A 305 25.38 7.99 12.34
C ILE A 305 25.82 9.33 11.72
N PRO A 306 26.11 9.43 10.41
CA PRO A 306 26.33 10.72 9.77
C PRO A 306 25.20 11.73 9.99
N GLY A 307 23.94 11.28 9.92
CA GLY A 307 22.77 12.12 10.18
C GLY A 307 22.75 12.73 11.58
N LEU A 308 23.29 12.05 12.58
CA LEU A 308 23.43 12.59 13.93
C LEU A 308 24.58 13.61 14.05
N ILE A 309 25.61 13.51 13.20
CA ILE A 309 26.78 14.41 13.18
C ILE A 309 26.44 15.69 12.42
N PHE A 310 25.68 15.61 11.35
CA PHE A 310 25.33 16.80 10.57
C PHE A 310 24.47 17.78 11.36
N PRO A 311 24.67 19.10 11.19
CA PRO A 311 23.91 20.10 11.91
C PRO A 311 22.42 20.13 11.51
N GLY A 312 22.12 19.92 10.24
CA GLY A 312 20.76 19.96 9.68
C GLY A 312 20.05 18.62 9.71
N LEU A 313 18.99 18.54 8.92
CA LEU A 313 18.12 17.38 8.77
C LEU A 313 18.73 16.35 7.83
N THR A 314 18.64 15.08 8.18
CA THR A 314 18.83 13.96 7.24
C THR A 314 17.47 13.40 6.87
N VAL A 315 17.17 13.40 5.58
CA VAL A 315 15.95 12.80 5.02
C VAL A 315 16.27 11.41 4.52
N VAL A 316 15.48 10.42 4.94
CA VAL A 316 15.61 9.01 4.54
C VAL A 316 14.36 8.61 3.79
N VAL A 317 14.50 8.39 2.49
CA VAL A 317 13.43 7.88 1.64
C VAL A 317 13.40 6.35 1.76
N SER A 318 12.29 5.80 2.21
CA SER A 318 12.13 4.34 2.39
C SER A 318 10.77 3.87 1.86
N PRO A 319 10.72 2.76 1.11
CA PRO A 319 9.49 2.29 0.46
C PRO A 319 8.55 1.52 1.40
N LEU A 320 9.00 1.12 2.57
CA LEU A 320 8.28 0.24 3.48
C LEU A 320 7.95 0.93 4.80
N ILE A 321 6.65 1.22 5.03
CA ILE A 321 6.19 1.91 6.25
C ILE A 321 6.50 1.12 7.52
N SER A 322 6.26 -0.19 7.54
CA SER A 322 6.58 -0.99 8.71
C SER A 322 8.07 -0.89 9.07
N LEU A 323 8.94 -0.95 8.07
CA LEU A 323 10.38 -0.79 8.27
C LEU A 323 10.72 0.62 8.78
N MET A 324 10.08 1.67 8.25
CA MET A 324 10.27 3.04 8.75
C MET A 324 9.84 3.16 10.22
N GLN A 325 8.70 2.59 10.59
CA GLN A 325 8.20 2.59 11.96
C GLN A 325 9.16 1.88 12.89
N ASP A 326 9.57 0.66 12.55
CA ASP A 326 10.52 -0.13 13.35
C ASP A 326 11.86 0.62 13.52
N GLN A 327 12.37 1.24 12.46
CA GLN A 327 13.64 2.01 12.55
C GLN A 327 13.51 3.27 13.38
N VAL A 328 12.40 4.02 13.24
CA VAL A 328 12.17 5.24 14.03
C VAL A 328 11.93 4.91 15.50
N GLU A 329 11.20 3.83 15.81
CA GLU A 329 11.02 3.36 17.19
C GLU A 329 12.35 2.96 17.81
N ALA A 330 13.16 2.14 17.13
CA ALA A 330 14.49 1.75 17.63
C ALA A 330 15.43 2.95 17.84
N LEU A 331 15.35 3.98 16.98
CA LEU A 331 16.10 5.22 17.12
C LEU A 331 15.62 6.03 18.34
N ARG A 332 14.31 6.15 18.55
CA ARG A 332 13.73 6.84 19.70
C ARG A 332 14.06 6.14 21.02
N ASP A 333 14.05 4.81 21.03
CA ASP A 333 14.48 4.00 22.18
C ASP A 333 15.96 4.23 22.54
N SER A 334 16.74 4.70 21.55
CA SER A 334 18.14 5.10 21.72
C SER A 334 18.32 6.61 21.92
N ASP A 335 17.27 7.35 22.34
CA ASP A 335 17.24 8.80 22.53
C ASP A 335 17.60 9.62 21.27
N VAL A 336 17.36 9.09 20.09
CA VAL A 336 17.58 9.79 18.82
C VAL A 336 16.32 10.51 18.37
N ALA A 337 16.45 11.78 18.01
CA ALA A 337 15.39 12.64 17.49
C ALA A 337 14.98 12.20 16.06
N ALA A 338 14.23 11.14 15.92
CA ALA A 338 13.76 10.58 14.66
C ALA A 338 12.23 10.67 14.53
N ALA A 339 11.77 10.90 13.31
CA ALA A 339 10.35 10.91 12.98
C ALA A 339 10.10 10.31 11.59
N TYR A 340 8.86 10.00 11.27
CA TYR A 340 8.48 9.61 9.92
C TYR A 340 7.26 10.39 9.44
N LEU A 341 7.18 10.58 8.11
CA LEU A 341 6.02 11.10 7.40
C LEU A 341 5.59 10.07 6.34
N ASN A 342 4.39 9.58 6.48
CA ASN A 342 3.76 8.68 5.55
C ASN A 342 2.24 8.78 5.66
N SER A 343 1.52 8.10 4.77
CA SER A 343 0.04 8.13 4.71
C SER A 343 -0.67 7.39 5.85
N SER A 344 0.05 6.69 6.73
CA SER A 344 -0.56 6.00 7.88
C SER A 344 -0.76 6.91 9.11
N LEU A 345 -0.15 8.11 9.11
CA LEU A 345 -0.29 9.06 10.21
C LEU A 345 -1.66 9.70 10.22
N ALA A 346 -2.28 9.77 11.39
CA ALA A 346 -3.44 10.62 11.58
C ALA A 346 -3.05 12.11 11.39
N ARG A 347 -4.00 12.95 11.00
CA ARG A 347 -3.74 14.37 10.66
C ARG A 347 -3.00 15.11 11.77
N HIS A 348 -3.42 14.95 13.01
CA HIS A 348 -2.78 15.60 14.15
C HIS A 348 -1.35 15.11 14.42
N GLU A 349 -1.05 13.84 14.13
CA GLU A 349 0.31 13.29 14.22
C GLU A 349 1.21 13.83 13.10
N TYR A 350 0.66 13.90 11.87
CA TYR A 350 1.34 14.50 10.73
C TYR A 350 1.69 15.97 11.00
N ASP A 351 0.73 16.77 11.43
CA ASP A 351 0.91 18.18 11.74
C ASP A 351 1.91 18.38 12.90
N PHE A 352 1.87 17.50 13.91
CA PHE A 352 2.86 17.49 14.99
C PHE A 352 4.27 17.22 14.46
N VAL A 353 4.45 16.21 13.62
CA VAL A 353 5.77 15.89 13.03
C VAL A 353 6.29 17.06 12.18
N VAL A 354 5.42 17.63 11.33
CA VAL A 354 5.76 18.81 10.51
C VAL A 354 6.24 19.97 11.38
N GLU A 355 5.56 20.22 12.48
CA GLU A 355 5.94 21.27 13.44
C GLU A 355 7.31 20.98 14.11
N GLN A 356 7.56 19.73 14.51
CA GLN A 356 8.85 19.34 15.07
C GLN A 356 10.00 19.50 14.06
N VAL A 357 9.76 19.15 12.79
CA VAL A 357 10.74 19.31 11.70
C VAL A 357 11.03 20.80 11.46
N ARG A 358 10.01 21.65 11.36
CA ARG A 358 10.16 23.11 11.19
C ARG A 358 10.98 23.75 12.30
N HIS A 359 10.86 23.27 13.52
CA HIS A 359 11.61 23.77 14.67
C HIS A 359 12.98 23.14 14.84
N GLY A 360 13.45 22.33 13.89
CA GLY A 360 14.75 21.66 13.94
C GLY A 360 14.89 20.63 15.07
N ARG A 361 13.77 20.10 15.55
CA ARG A 361 13.72 19.11 16.64
C ARG A 361 13.80 17.66 16.14
N VAL A 362 13.93 17.46 14.84
CA VAL A 362 14.10 16.15 14.18
C VAL A 362 15.45 16.12 13.50
N LYS A 363 16.22 15.05 13.71
CA LYS A 363 17.51 14.81 13.08
C LYS A 363 17.42 13.86 11.89
N LEU A 364 16.58 12.85 12.02
CA LEU A 364 16.32 11.86 10.96
C LEU A 364 14.83 11.85 10.66
N LEU A 365 14.47 12.25 9.44
CA LEU A 365 13.11 12.21 8.94
C LEU A 365 12.98 11.12 7.89
N TYR A 366 12.27 10.06 8.22
CA TYR A 366 11.91 9.00 7.27
C TYR A 366 10.68 9.42 6.49
N VAL A 367 10.72 9.32 5.17
CA VAL A 367 9.61 9.74 4.30
C VAL A 367 9.33 8.66 3.27
N ALA A 368 8.05 8.32 3.08
CA ALA A 368 7.66 7.46 1.98
C ALA A 368 7.81 8.22 0.63
N PRO A 369 8.20 7.55 -0.48
CA PRO A 369 8.45 8.19 -1.76
C PRO A 369 7.28 9.06 -2.23
N GLU A 370 6.06 8.55 -2.15
CA GLU A 370 4.83 9.25 -2.49
C GLU A 370 4.57 10.48 -1.60
N THR A 371 4.93 10.41 -0.33
CA THR A 371 4.80 11.53 0.61
C THR A 371 5.87 12.59 0.37
N LEU A 372 7.07 12.18 -0.03
CA LEU A 372 8.17 13.11 -0.35
C LEU A 372 7.79 14.06 -1.49
N LEU A 373 7.12 13.55 -2.53
CA LEU A 373 6.74 14.31 -3.72
C LEU A 373 5.53 15.22 -3.51
N LEU A 374 4.86 15.17 -2.37
CA LEU A 374 3.75 16.07 -2.07
C LEU A 374 4.25 17.53 -1.97
N PRO A 375 3.53 18.50 -2.56
CA PRO A 375 3.90 19.93 -2.50
C PRO A 375 4.12 20.43 -1.06
N ALA A 376 3.31 19.96 -0.11
CA ALA A 376 3.46 20.32 1.30
C ALA A 376 4.76 19.81 1.91
N THR A 377 5.18 18.58 1.58
CA THR A 377 6.45 18.00 2.06
C THR A 377 7.64 18.69 1.42
N LEU A 378 7.59 18.95 0.11
CA LEU A 378 8.66 19.70 -0.58
C LEU A 378 8.81 21.11 0.01
N SER A 379 7.69 21.82 0.23
CA SER A 379 7.73 23.14 0.87
C SER A 379 8.27 23.09 2.31
N LEU A 380 7.99 22.02 3.06
CA LEU A 380 8.58 21.82 4.39
C LEU A 380 10.08 21.64 4.30
N LEU A 381 10.57 20.82 3.37
CA LEU A 381 12.00 20.55 3.20
C LEU A 381 12.77 21.76 2.67
N ASP A 382 12.16 22.56 1.77
CA ASP A 382 12.74 23.83 1.30
C ASP A 382 12.92 24.86 2.42
N ALA A 383 12.07 24.81 3.44
CA ALA A 383 12.20 25.68 4.62
C ALA A 383 13.20 25.17 5.65
N CYS A 384 13.78 23.98 5.47
CA CYS A 384 14.71 23.35 6.39
C CYS A 384 16.12 23.28 5.81
N GLN A 385 17.13 23.26 6.69
CA GLN A 385 18.48 22.89 6.28
C GLN A 385 18.56 21.37 6.14
N VAL A 386 18.43 20.85 4.91
CA VAL A 386 18.64 19.43 4.62
C VAL A 386 20.12 19.19 4.31
N ASP A 387 20.77 18.41 5.15
CA ASP A 387 22.20 18.11 5.04
C ASP A 387 22.52 16.81 4.32
N CYS A 388 21.58 15.86 4.32
CA CYS A 388 21.75 14.57 3.67
C CYS A 388 20.39 14.04 3.18
N LEU A 389 20.37 13.54 1.97
CA LEU A 389 19.27 12.75 1.43
C LEU A 389 19.76 11.32 1.25
N THR A 390 19.08 10.38 1.82
CA THR A 390 19.40 8.95 1.71
C THR A 390 18.21 8.21 1.09
N ILE A 391 18.50 7.33 0.16
CA ILE A 391 17.51 6.42 -0.43
C ILE A 391 17.81 5.02 0.10
N ASP A 392 16.96 4.54 1.00
CA ASP A 392 17.03 3.18 1.52
C ASP A 392 16.31 2.22 0.55
N GLU A 393 16.76 0.97 0.52
CA GLU A 393 16.27 -0.04 -0.42
C GLU A 393 16.31 0.44 -1.88
N ALA A 394 17.41 1.09 -2.28
CA ALA A 394 17.57 1.74 -3.61
C ALA A 394 17.37 0.79 -4.80
N HIS A 395 17.31 -0.53 -4.59
CA HIS A 395 16.95 -1.48 -5.63
C HIS A 395 15.52 -1.27 -6.15
N CYS A 396 14.66 -0.61 -5.37
CA CYS A 396 13.33 -0.20 -5.81
C CYS A 396 13.34 0.86 -6.95
N ILE A 397 14.48 1.54 -7.19
CA ILE A 397 14.67 2.46 -8.34
C ILE A 397 14.95 1.71 -9.64
N SER A 398 15.36 0.45 -9.58
CA SER A 398 15.65 -0.36 -10.75
C SER A 398 14.41 -0.62 -11.59
N GLN A 399 14.57 -1.17 -12.81
CA GLN A 399 13.46 -1.48 -13.73
C GLN A 399 12.33 -2.29 -13.05
N TRP A 400 12.68 -3.17 -12.10
CA TRP A 400 11.71 -3.88 -11.25
C TRP A 400 11.07 -2.97 -10.20
N GLY A 401 11.83 -2.03 -9.67
CA GLY A 401 11.37 -1.04 -8.71
C GLY A 401 10.47 0.01 -9.34
N HIS A 402 10.74 0.43 -10.56
CA HIS A 402 9.94 1.43 -11.26
C HIS A 402 8.52 0.94 -11.57
N ASP A 403 8.37 -0.34 -11.93
CA ASP A 403 7.05 -0.97 -12.10
C ASP A 403 6.34 -1.17 -10.76
N PHE A 404 7.09 -1.22 -9.65
CA PHE A 404 6.57 -1.45 -8.31
C PHE A 404 6.34 -0.15 -7.50
N ARG A 405 7.17 0.88 -7.74
CA ARG A 405 7.13 2.18 -7.06
C ARG A 405 7.61 3.29 -8.00
N PRO A 406 6.76 3.82 -8.89
CA PRO A 406 7.15 4.84 -9.87
C PRO A 406 7.60 6.17 -9.24
N GLU A 407 7.29 6.43 -7.97
CA GLU A 407 7.68 7.61 -7.21
C GLU A 407 9.12 7.55 -6.66
N TYR A 408 9.82 6.44 -6.82
CA TYR A 408 11.18 6.26 -6.29
C TYR A 408 12.27 6.93 -7.17
#